data_90efafa516bb99a5d52cb1c82f7ecae5
#
_entry.id   90efafa516bb99a5d52cb1c82f7ecae5
#
_cell.length_a   1.000
_cell.length_b   1.000
_cell.length_c   1.000
_cell.angle_alpha   90.00
_cell.angle_beta   90.00
_cell.angle_gamma   90.00
#
_symmetry.space_group_name_H-M   'P 1'
#
loop_
_entity.id
_entity.type
_entity.pdbx_description
1 polymer ?
#
loop_
_entity_poly.entity_id
_entity_poly.type
_entity_poly.pdbx_seq_one_letter_code
_entity_poly.pdbx_strand_id
1 'polypeptide(L)'
;KEGYSVYVYFPLGVSKTKDASIAYDSLNKDLVIKAINNLSEYKLIIDALFGFNFNKPLNERTQLLINSLNKTSAVKIAIDVPSGIYCDTGKIDKIAFKANRTLALHRLKPCHVLLPGKEYSGQIALLDIKVANLDKDTSVELIERPTLKLPTLQMHKYSRGELLIIASREMYGASKLTTLAASQTC
;
A
#
# COMPACT_ATOMS: atom_id res chain seq x y z
N LYS A 1 4.13 -26.36 5.01
CA LYS A 1 3.55 -27.57 5.65
C LYS A 1 3.62 -27.48 7.17
N GLU A 2 3.18 -26.35 7.71
CA GLU A 2 3.29 -26.03 9.16
C GLU A 2 1.94 -26.21 9.91
N GLY A 3 1.09 -27.17 9.46
CA GLY A 3 -0.16 -27.47 10.18
C GLY A 3 -1.33 -26.53 9.88
N TYR A 4 -1.20 -25.60 8.91
CA TYR A 4 -2.30 -24.74 8.49
C TYR A 4 -3.18 -25.41 7.43
N SER A 5 -4.51 -25.32 7.59
CA SER A 5 -5.46 -25.66 6.53
C SER A 5 -5.54 -24.47 5.57
N VAL A 6 -5.09 -24.66 4.35
CA VAL A 6 -5.05 -23.62 3.31
C VAL A 6 -6.01 -23.98 2.19
N TYR A 7 -6.76 -22.98 1.72
CA TYR A 7 -7.66 -23.11 0.57
C TYR A 7 -7.35 -22.02 -0.44
N VAL A 8 -7.42 -22.33 -1.72
CA VAL A 8 -7.19 -21.41 -2.82
C VAL A 8 -8.45 -21.28 -3.65
N TYR A 9 -8.92 -20.06 -3.83
CA TYR A 9 -10.11 -19.75 -4.62
C TYR A 9 -9.76 -18.83 -5.78
N PHE A 10 -10.18 -19.18 -6.97
CA PHE A 10 -9.97 -18.42 -8.20
C PHE A 10 -11.31 -17.84 -8.71
N PRO A 11 -11.80 -16.69 -8.17
CA PRO A 11 -13.10 -16.12 -8.55
C PRO A 11 -13.16 -15.67 -10.01
N LEU A 12 -12.03 -15.34 -10.60
CA LEU A 12 -11.87 -14.88 -11.98
C LEU A 12 -11.34 -15.97 -12.93
N GLY A 13 -11.22 -17.19 -12.43
CA GLY A 13 -10.53 -18.27 -13.14
C GLY A 13 -9.01 -18.15 -13.04
N VAL A 14 -8.31 -19.12 -13.64
CA VAL A 14 -6.85 -19.17 -13.64
C VAL A 14 -6.32 -18.29 -14.76
N SER A 15 -5.28 -17.51 -14.48
CA SER A 15 -4.60 -16.68 -15.49
C SER A 15 -3.97 -17.60 -16.56
N LYS A 16 -4.02 -17.14 -17.82
CA LYS A 16 -3.47 -17.86 -18.98
C LYS A 16 -2.04 -17.45 -19.33
N THR A 17 -1.38 -16.61 -18.51
CA THR A 17 0.03 -16.28 -18.73
C THR A 17 0.90 -17.52 -18.45
N LYS A 18 2.03 -17.63 -19.13
CA LYS A 18 2.94 -18.77 -19.02
C LYS A 18 3.33 -19.06 -17.56
N ASP A 19 3.77 -18.03 -16.86
CA ASP A 19 4.23 -18.15 -15.46
C ASP A 19 3.09 -18.53 -14.51
N ALA A 20 1.90 -17.94 -14.70
CA ALA A 20 0.72 -18.29 -13.91
C ALA A 20 0.25 -19.73 -14.16
N SER A 21 0.35 -20.21 -15.41
CA SER A 21 0.04 -21.61 -15.74
C SER A 21 1.01 -22.56 -15.05
N ILE A 22 2.32 -22.29 -15.10
CA ILE A 22 3.35 -23.10 -14.41
C ILE A 22 3.08 -23.12 -12.89
N ALA A 23 2.81 -21.95 -12.30
CA ALA A 23 2.50 -21.84 -10.86
C ALA A 23 1.23 -22.62 -10.50
N TYR A 24 0.19 -22.51 -11.33
CA TYR A 24 -1.06 -23.25 -11.13
C TYR A 24 -0.83 -24.76 -11.25
N ASP A 25 -0.04 -25.23 -12.23
CA ASP A 25 0.22 -26.64 -12.44
C ASP A 25 1.02 -27.27 -11.30
N SER A 26 1.88 -26.49 -10.64
CA SER A 26 2.63 -26.91 -9.45
C SER A 26 1.80 -26.89 -8.16
N LEU A 27 0.61 -26.28 -8.18
CA LEU A 27 -0.26 -26.21 -7.01
C LEU A 27 -0.92 -27.57 -6.74
N ASN A 28 -0.94 -27.98 -5.46
CA ASN A 28 -1.77 -29.12 -5.06
C ASN A 28 -3.26 -28.80 -5.29
N LYS A 29 -3.89 -29.55 -6.19
CA LYS A 29 -5.28 -29.30 -6.61
C LYS A 29 -6.31 -29.57 -5.51
N ASP A 30 -5.98 -30.36 -4.50
CA ASP A 30 -6.85 -30.61 -3.33
C ASP A 30 -7.08 -29.33 -2.49
N LEU A 31 -6.20 -28.35 -2.63
CA LEU A 31 -6.33 -27.05 -1.96
C LEU A 31 -7.29 -26.12 -2.71
N VAL A 32 -7.63 -26.42 -3.96
CA VAL A 32 -8.45 -25.54 -4.81
C VAL A 32 -9.92 -25.77 -4.53
N ILE A 33 -10.61 -24.74 -4.08
CA ILE A 33 -12.06 -24.77 -3.85
C ILE A 33 -12.82 -24.06 -4.98
N LYS A 34 -14.00 -24.60 -5.31
CA LYS A 34 -14.86 -24.03 -6.36
C LYS A 34 -15.76 -22.90 -5.85
N ALA A 35 -16.03 -22.89 -4.57
CA ALA A 35 -16.86 -21.87 -3.91
C ALA A 35 -16.43 -21.70 -2.45
N ILE A 36 -16.70 -20.52 -1.92
CA ILE A 36 -16.54 -20.22 -0.49
C ILE A 36 -17.93 -20.39 0.14
N ASN A 37 -18.10 -21.39 0.98
CA ASN A 37 -19.39 -21.68 1.61
C ASN A 37 -19.64 -20.80 2.84
N ASN A 38 -18.62 -20.65 3.69
CA ASN A 38 -18.74 -19.89 4.92
C ASN A 38 -17.46 -19.10 5.20
N LEU A 39 -17.52 -17.79 5.08
CA LEU A 39 -16.38 -16.91 5.31
C LEU A 39 -15.95 -16.81 6.77
N SER A 40 -16.84 -17.09 7.72
CA SER A 40 -16.54 -16.99 9.16
C SER A 40 -15.59 -18.07 9.67
N GLU A 41 -15.38 -19.14 8.91
CA GLU A 41 -14.46 -20.24 9.24
C GLU A 41 -12.99 -19.85 9.04
N TYR A 42 -12.72 -18.85 8.21
CA TYR A 42 -11.37 -18.43 7.90
C TYR A 42 -10.86 -17.39 8.91
N LYS A 43 -9.72 -17.67 9.52
CA LYS A 43 -9.04 -16.74 10.44
C LYS A 43 -8.11 -15.78 9.74
N LEU A 44 -7.66 -16.16 8.54
CA LEU A 44 -6.77 -15.37 7.68
C LEU A 44 -7.29 -15.41 6.24
N ILE A 45 -7.33 -14.24 5.63
CA ILE A 45 -7.69 -14.06 4.22
C ILE A 45 -6.53 -13.35 3.53
N ILE A 46 -6.09 -13.90 2.41
CA ILE A 46 -5.03 -13.30 1.59
C ILE A 46 -5.65 -12.86 0.28
N ASP A 47 -5.60 -11.57 0.01
CA ASP A 47 -6.00 -10.97 -1.25
C ASP A 47 -4.81 -10.96 -2.22
N ALA A 48 -4.94 -11.74 -3.27
CA ALA A 48 -4.00 -11.82 -4.38
C ALA A 48 -4.75 -11.78 -5.73
N LEU A 49 -5.89 -11.07 -5.79
CA LEU A 49 -6.72 -10.98 -7.01
C LEU A 49 -6.12 -10.03 -8.04
N PHE A 50 -5.70 -8.85 -7.59
CA PHE A 50 -5.11 -7.82 -8.42
C PHE A 50 -3.87 -7.24 -7.72
N GLY A 51 -2.92 -6.77 -8.52
CA GLY A 51 -1.74 -6.05 -8.05
C GLY A 51 -1.64 -4.68 -8.73
N PHE A 52 -0.42 -4.20 -8.97
CA PHE A 52 -0.14 -2.88 -9.52
C PHE A 52 -0.77 -2.60 -10.89
N ASN A 53 -1.09 -3.62 -11.68
CA ASN A 53 -1.71 -3.49 -13.01
C ASN A 53 -3.25 -3.37 -12.97
N PHE A 54 -3.86 -3.17 -11.81
CA PHE A 54 -5.29 -2.94 -11.74
C PHE A 54 -5.66 -1.61 -12.41
N ASN A 55 -6.32 -1.70 -13.58
CA ASN A 55 -6.66 -0.55 -14.42
C ASN A 55 -8.07 -0.60 -15.03
N LYS A 56 -8.87 -1.60 -14.66
CA LYS A 56 -10.25 -1.76 -15.14
C LYS A 56 -11.20 -1.86 -13.96
N PRO A 57 -12.41 -1.31 -14.06
CA PRO A 57 -13.41 -1.42 -13.00
C PRO A 57 -13.71 -2.87 -12.62
N LEU A 58 -13.94 -3.10 -11.34
CA LEU A 58 -14.36 -4.39 -10.82
C LEU A 58 -15.74 -4.75 -11.35
N ASN A 59 -15.93 -5.98 -11.80
CA ASN A 59 -17.26 -6.49 -12.10
C ASN A 59 -18.08 -6.71 -10.81
N GLU A 60 -19.40 -6.78 -10.92
CA GLU A 60 -20.32 -6.88 -9.78
C GLU A 60 -20.01 -8.08 -8.87
N ARG A 61 -19.69 -9.24 -9.47
CA ARG A 61 -19.34 -10.44 -8.70
C ARG A 61 -18.14 -10.23 -7.82
N THR A 62 -17.10 -9.56 -8.33
CA THR A 62 -15.90 -9.25 -7.56
C THR A 62 -16.17 -8.19 -6.49
N GLN A 63 -16.99 -7.19 -6.80
CA GLN A 63 -17.43 -6.19 -5.81
C GLN A 63 -18.18 -6.84 -4.64
N LEU A 64 -19.12 -7.74 -4.91
CA LEU A 64 -19.84 -8.50 -3.89
C LEU A 64 -18.91 -9.38 -3.04
N LEU A 65 -17.95 -10.04 -3.69
CA LEU A 65 -16.94 -10.84 -2.99
C LEU A 65 -16.13 -9.97 -2.04
N ILE A 66 -15.53 -8.87 -2.52
CA ILE A 66 -14.73 -7.96 -1.71
C ILE A 66 -15.55 -7.39 -0.54
N ASN A 67 -16.80 -7.00 -0.80
CA ASN A 67 -17.70 -6.53 0.25
C ASN A 67 -17.92 -7.59 1.35
N SER A 68 -18.12 -8.83 0.96
CA SER A 68 -18.29 -9.94 1.90
C SER A 68 -17.02 -10.21 2.69
N LEU A 69 -15.84 -10.20 2.03
CA LEU A 69 -14.54 -10.35 2.68
C LEU A 69 -14.26 -9.22 3.69
N ASN A 70 -14.61 -7.98 3.34
CA ASN A 70 -14.43 -6.84 4.23
C ASN A 70 -15.23 -6.93 5.53
N LYS A 71 -16.39 -7.59 5.51
CA LYS A 71 -17.27 -7.78 6.67
C LYS A 71 -16.78 -8.85 7.64
N THR A 72 -15.81 -9.68 7.26
CA THR A 72 -15.29 -10.74 8.14
C THR A 72 -14.41 -10.18 9.24
N SER A 73 -14.35 -10.89 10.37
CA SER A 73 -13.42 -10.63 11.45
C SER A 73 -12.03 -11.23 11.23
N ALA A 74 -11.82 -11.97 10.13
CA ALA A 74 -10.54 -12.56 9.78
C ALA A 74 -9.46 -11.49 9.62
N VAL A 75 -8.21 -11.84 9.92
CA VAL A 75 -7.06 -11.02 9.57
C VAL A 75 -6.93 -10.98 8.05
N LYS A 76 -6.78 -9.80 7.49
CA LYS A 76 -6.76 -9.57 6.04
C LYS A 76 -5.39 -9.07 5.59
N ILE A 77 -4.76 -9.81 4.68
CA ILE A 77 -3.46 -9.45 4.10
C ILE A 77 -3.65 -9.26 2.61
N ALA A 78 -3.16 -8.14 2.07
CA ALA A 78 -3.10 -7.93 0.62
C ALA A 78 -1.67 -8.17 0.11
N ILE A 79 -1.57 -8.79 -1.06
CA ILE A 79 -0.31 -8.95 -1.78
C ILE A 79 -0.18 -7.81 -2.78
N ASP A 80 0.90 -7.09 -2.69
CA ASP A 80 1.28 -5.95 -3.53
C ASP A 80 0.38 -4.71 -3.32
N VAL A 81 -0.85 -4.74 -3.79
CA VAL A 81 -1.85 -3.65 -3.67
C VAL A 81 -3.20 -4.28 -3.33
N PRO A 82 -3.94 -3.75 -2.35
CA PRO A 82 -5.29 -4.23 -2.09
C PRO A 82 -6.19 -4.12 -3.31
N SER A 83 -6.91 -5.18 -3.63
CA SER A 83 -7.75 -5.25 -4.83
C SER A 83 -8.83 -4.17 -4.84
N GLY A 84 -8.95 -3.48 -5.98
CA GLY A 84 -9.86 -2.35 -6.16
C GLY A 84 -9.24 -0.98 -5.96
N ILE A 85 -7.91 -0.89 -5.75
CA ILE A 85 -7.18 0.36 -5.65
C ILE A 85 -6.35 0.58 -6.92
N TYR A 86 -6.47 1.76 -7.52
CA TYR A 86 -5.63 2.20 -8.64
C TYR A 86 -4.24 2.58 -8.11
N CYS A 87 -3.23 1.86 -8.57
CA CYS A 87 -1.87 1.91 -8.04
C CYS A 87 -1.25 3.30 -8.03
N ASP A 88 -1.34 4.03 -9.14
CA ASP A 88 -0.65 5.31 -9.34
C ASP A 88 -1.33 6.49 -8.66
N THR A 89 -2.62 6.37 -8.34
CA THR A 89 -3.41 7.49 -7.82
C THR A 89 -3.92 7.29 -6.40
N GLY A 90 -3.91 6.04 -5.91
CA GLY A 90 -4.55 5.68 -4.64
C GLY A 90 -6.07 5.78 -4.67
N LYS A 91 -6.68 6.07 -5.83
CA LYS A 91 -8.14 6.08 -5.96
C LYS A 91 -8.69 4.69 -5.79
N ILE A 92 -9.88 4.61 -5.22
CA ILE A 92 -10.63 3.36 -5.06
C ILE A 92 -11.63 3.28 -6.21
N ASP A 93 -11.84 2.07 -6.73
CA ASP A 93 -12.98 1.79 -7.58
C ASP A 93 -14.28 1.91 -6.74
N LYS A 94 -15.35 1.29 -7.08
CA LYS A 94 -16.58 1.31 -6.27
C LYS A 94 -16.38 0.72 -4.88
N ILE A 95 -15.45 -0.23 -4.75
CA ILE A 95 -15.05 -0.87 -3.50
C ILE A 95 -13.60 -1.33 -3.60
N ALA A 96 -12.91 -1.41 -2.46
CA ALA A 96 -11.60 -2.02 -2.36
C ALA A 96 -11.50 -2.96 -1.18
N PHE A 97 -10.61 -3.93 -1.27
CA PHE A 97 -10.29 -4.83 -0.16
C PHE A 97 -9.61 -4.04 0.97
N LYS A 98 -10.13 -4.15 2.19
CA LYS A 98 -9.59 -3.44 3.35
C LYS A 98 -8.64 -4.36 4.12
N ALA A 99 -7.36 -4.24 3.84
CA ALA A 99 -6.32 -5.04 4.45
C ALA A 99 -5.98 -4.55 5.87
N ASN A 100 -5.62 -5.47 6.76
CA ASN A 100 -4.92 -5.17 8.02
C ASN A 100 -3.44 -4.94 7.75
N ARG A 101 -2.89 -5.65 6.75
CA ARG A 101 -1.50 -5.53 6.31
C ARG A 101 -1.40 -5.72 4.81
N THR A 102 -0.50 -4.95 4.17
CA THR A 102 -0.14 -5.13 2.76
C THR A 102 1.33 -5.49 2.65
N LEU A 103 1.61 -6.54 1.91
CA LEU A 103 2.96 -6.97 1.56
C LEU A 103 3.31 -6.36 0.19
N ALA A 104 3.86 -5.14 0.20
CA ALA A 104 4.24 -4.44 -1.03
C ALA A 104 5.47 -5.11 -1.65
N LEU A 105 5.38 -5.50 -2.92
CA LEU A 105 6.45 -6.21 -3.62
C LEU A 105 7.44 -5.20 -4.21
N HIS A 106 8.72 -5.41 -3.97
CA HIS A 106 9.86 -4.67 -4.51
C HIS A 106 9.94 -3.21 -4.05
N ARG A 107 8.93 -2.38 -4.33
CA ARG A 107 8.88 -0.94 -4.00
C ARG A 107 7.51 -0.51 -3.51
N LEU A 108 7.47 0.56 -2.74
CA LEU A 108 6.22 1.24 -2.43
C LEU A 108 5.64 1.84 -3.72
N LYS A 109 4.31 1.86 -3.78
CA LYS A 109 3.55 2.48 -4.87
C LYS A 109 2.82 3.71 -4.34
N PRO A 110 2.44 4.67 -5.19
CA PRO A 110 1.70 5.85 -4.77
C PRO A 110 0.47 5.54 -3.92
N CYS A 111 -0.29 4.49 -4.25
CA CYS A 111 -1.47 4.08 -3.51
C CYS A 111 -1.21 3.69 -2.04
N HIS A 112 0.02 3.32 -1.70
CA HIS A 112 0.37 2.96 -0.32
C HIS A 112 0.52 4.18 0.59
N VAL A 113 0.69 5.38 0.01
CA VAL A 113 0.94 6.62 0.73
C VAL A 113 -0.12 7.69 0.49
N LEU A 114 -0.83 7.59 -0.65
CA LEU A 114 -1.89 8.51 -1.02
C LEU A 114 -3.26 8.05 -0.51
N LEU A 115 -4.08 8.98 -0.05
CA LEU A 115 -5.48 8.73 0.28
C LEU A 115 -6.32 8.65 -1.00
N PRO A 116 -7.39 7.84 -0.98
CA PRO A 116 -7.86 6.96 0.09
C PRO A 116 -7.14 5.60 0.17
N GLY A 117 -6.32 5.21 -0.80
CA GLY A 117 -5.66 3.89 -0.88
C GLY A 117 -4.87 3.51 0.38
N LYS A 118 -4.20 4.48 1.00
CA LYS A 118 -3.47 4.29 2.26
C LYS A 118 -4.34 3.71 3.38
N GLU A 119 -5.59 4.17 3.51
CA GLU A 119 -6.50 3.68 4.57
C GLU A 119 -6.91 2.22 4.38
N TYR A 120 -6.87 1.73 3.14
CA TYR A 120 -7.21 0.35 2.80
C TYR A 120 -5.99 -0.58 2.86
N SER A 121 -4.79 -0.03 2.85
CA SER A 121 -3.55 -0.82 2.82
C SER A 121 -3.11 -1.34 4.20
N GLY A 122 -3.63 -0.77 5.29
CA GLY A 122 -3.23 -1.14 6.64
C GLY A 122 -1.73 -0.92 6.91
N GLN A 123 -1.12 -1.80 7.69
CA GLN A 123 0.34 -1.78 7.90
C GLN A 123 1.06 -2.31 6.65
N ILE A 124 2.03 -1.55 6.15
CA ILE A 124 2.75 -1.92 4.94
C ILE A 124 4.10 -2.53 5.32
N ALA A 125 4.38 -3.70 4.76
CA ALA A 125 5.69 -4.33 4.79
C ALA A 125 6.24 -4.42 3.36
N LEU A 126 7.44 -3.91 3.14
CA LEU A 126 8.11 -4.02 1.85
C LEU A 126 8.84 -5.36 1.76
N LEU A 127 8.52 -6.12 0.72
CA LEU A 127 9.19 -7.39 0.42
C LEU A 127 10.14 -7.22 -0.76
N ASP A 128 11.41 -7.50 -0.54
CA ASP A 128 12.37 -7.61 -1.61
C ASP A 128 12.17 -8.95 -2.36
N ILE A 129 11.74 -8.85 -3.60
CA ILE A 129 11.57 -10.00 -4.50
C ILE A 129 12.77 -10.17 -5.45
N LYS A 130 13.89 -9.51 -5.16
CA LYS A 130 15.17 -9.59 -5.89
C LYS A 130 15.05 -9.21 -7.38
N VAL A 131 14.15 -8.30 -7.69
CA VAL A 131 14.10 -7.65 -9.00
C VAL A 131 15.20 -6.61 -9.06
N ALA A 132 15.95 -6.57 -10.16
CA ALA A 132 17.01 -5.58 -10.35
C ALA A 132 16.44 -4.15 -10.26
N ASN A 133 17.09 -3.31 -9.45
CA ASN A 133 16.81 -1.89 -9.45
C ASN A 133 17.31 -1.32 -10.77
N LEU A 134 16.39 -0.88 -11.60
CA LEU A 134 16.74 -0.04 -12.72
C LEU A 134 16.89 1.37 -12.15
N ASP A 135 18.10 1.91 -12.14
CA ASP A 135 18.42 3.28 -11.73
C ASP A 135 17.89 4.28 -12.76
N LYS A 136 16.59 4.24 -12.99
CA LYS A 136 15.92 5.25 -13.82
C LYS A 136 15.25 6.23 -12.88
N ASP A 137 15.38 7.51 -13.22
CA ASP A 137 14.77 8.63 -12.55
C ASP A 137 13.34 8.30 -12.10
N THR A 138 13.18 8.14 -10.81
CA THR A 138 11.85 8.05 -10.20
C THR A 138 11.35 9.48 -10.08
N SER A 139 10.24 9.80 -10.77
CA SER A 139 9.64 11.13 -10.74
C SER A 139 9.00 11.47 -9.38
N VAL A 140 8.89 10.50 -8.49
CA VAL A 140 8.24 10.66 -7.17
C VAL A 140 9.05 9.91 -6.12
N GLU A 141 9.39 10.60 -5.06
CA GLU A 141 10.10 10.05 -3.91
C GLU A 141 9.31 10.28 -2.63
N LEU A 142 9.42 9.36 -1.69
CA LEU A 142 8.90 9.55 -0.34
C LEU A 142 9.89 10.40 0.44
N ILE A 143 9.44 11.55 0.94
CA ILE A 143 10.26 12.41 1.77
C ILE A 143 10.57 11.67 3.08
N GLU A 144 11.85 11.46 3.34
CA GLU A 144 12.32 10.91 4.59
C GLU A 144 12.36 11.99 5.69
N ARG A 145 12.27 11.54 6.94
CA ARG A 145 12.43 12.46 8.07
C ARG A 145 13.85 13.05 8.05
N PRO A 146 14.01 14.39 8.00
CA PRO A 146 15.33 14.99 7.99
C PRO A 146 16.09 14.67 9.28
N THR A 147 17.36 14.33 9.15
CA THR A 147 18.26 14.18 10.29
C THR A 147 18.72 15.58 10.73
N LEU A 148 18.23 16.02 11.88
CA LEU A 148 18.65 17.28 12.45
C LEU A 148 19.99 17.09 13.16
N LYS A 149 21.00 17.85 12.75
CA LYS A 149 22.29 17.89 13.47
C LYS A 149 22.09 18.57 14.81
N LEU A 150 22.44 17.88 15.89
CA LEU A 150 22.41 18.49 17.22
C LEU A 150 23.47 19.62 17.30
N PRO A 151 23.16 20.73 18.00
CA PRO A 151 24.11 21.80 18.21
C PRO A 151 25.37 21.30 18.92
N THR A 152 26.55 21.71 18.47
CA THR A 152 27.81 21.49 19.18
C THR A 152 28.17 22.72 20.02
N LEU A 153 29.04 22.57 21.00
CA LEU A 153 29.51 23.68 21.87
C LEU A 153 30.18 24.83 21.10
N GLN A 154 30.64 24.57 19.88
CA GLN A 154 31.31 25.57 19.03
C GLN A 154 30.34 26.27 18.08
N MET A 155 29.07 25.84 18.02
CA MET A 155 28.08 26.47 17.15
C MET A 155 27.56 27.78 17.78
N HIS A 156 27.44 28.79 16.95
CA HIS A 156 26.83 30.07 17.27
C HIS A 156 25.68 30.39 16.32
N LYS A 157 24.91 31.43 16.60
CA LYS A 157 23.70 31.77 15.85
C LYS A 157 23.88 31.85 14.33
N TYR A 158 25.03 32.31 13.86
CA TYR A 158 25.32 32.41 12.41
C TYR A 158 25.76 31.09 11.77
N SER A 159 26.20 30.10 12.55
CA SER A 159 26.62 28.80 12.01
C SER A 159 25.43 27.85 11.74
N ARG A 160 24.23 28.23 12.16
CA ARG A 160 23.00 27.43 11.94
C ARG A 160 22.28 27.77 10.64
N GLY A 161 22.72 28.80 9.95
CA GLY A 161 22.12 29.29 8.72
C GLY A 161 21.05 30.34 8.93
N GLU A 162 20.48 30.78 7.83
CA GLU A 162 19.41 31.77 7.78
C GLU A 162 18.16 31.14 7.21
N LEU A 163 16.98 31.49 7.73
CA LEU A 163 15.70 31.03 7.25
C LEU A 163 14.98 32.16 6.53
N LEU A 164 14.70 31.98 5.24
CA LEU A 164 13.83 32.87 4.49
C LEU A 164 12.43 32.30 4.38
N ILE A 165 11.42 33.07 4.79
CA ILE A 165 10.02 32.69 4.65
C ILE A 165 9.38 33.58 3.58
N ILE A 166 8.97 32.98 2.48
CA ILE A 166 8.22 33.67 1.43
C ILE A 166 6.73 33.48 1.70
N ALA A 167 6.05 34.60 1.95
CA ALA A 167 4.67 34.61 2.41
C ALA A 167 3.72 35.27 1.41
N SER A 168 2.49 34.79 1.33
CA SER A 168 1.42 35.46 0.61
C SER A 168 0.81 36.58 1.46
N ARG A 169 0.50 37.71 0.82
CA ARG A 169 -0.16 38.83 1.45
C ARG A 169 -1.65 38.57 1.75
N GLU A 170 -2.30 37.79 0.88
CA GLU A 170 -3.74 37.53 0.99
C GLU A 170 -4.08 36.35 1.90
N MET A 171 -3.18 35.35 1.98
CA MET A 171 -3.35 34.14 2.80
C MET A 171 -2.25 34.05 3.85
N TYR A 172 -2.21 34.99 4.76
CA TYR A 172 -1.11 35.12 5.72
C TYR A 172 -1.16 34.14 6.91
N GLY A 173 -2.24 33.36 7.08
CA GLY A 173 -2.39 32.46 8.21
C GLY A 173 -1.28 31.41 8.31
N ALA A 174 -1.02 30.68 7.23
CA ALA A 174 0.06 29.71 7.17
C ALA A 174 1.44 30.34 7.37
N SER A 175 1.67 31.49 6.75
CA SER A 175 2.93 32.25 6.88
C SER A 175 3.18 32.72 8.31
N LYS A 176 2.14 33.18 9.00
CA LYS A 176 2.22 33.57 10.42
C LYS A 176 2.57 32.37 11.31
N LEU A 177 1.92 31.20 11.08
CA LEU A 177 2.22 29.98 11.82
C LEU A 177 3.64 29.51 11.57
N THR A 178 4.10 29.56 10.32
CA THR A 178 5.48 29.17 9.95
C THR A 178 6.49 30.11 10.63
N THR A 179 6.24 31.41 10.64
CA THR A 179 7.12 32.40 11.30
C THR A 179 7.18 32.16 12.80
N LEU A 180 6.02 31.93 13.45
CA LEU A 180 5.98 31.63 14.86
C LEU A 180 6.71 30.30 15.18
N ALA A 181 6.52 29.26 14.42
CA ALA A 181 7.23 28.00 14.58
C ALA A 181 8.74 28.19 14.42
N ALA A 182 9.18 28.91 13.38
CA ALA A 182 10.59 29.21 13.15
C ALA A 182 11.21 29.99 14.33
N SER A 183 10.49 30.98 14.87
CA SER A 183 11.00 31.78 16.02
C SER A 183 11.14 30.98 17.32
N GLN A 184 10.49 29.82 17.43
CA GLN A 184 10.63 28.92 18.57
C GLN A 184 11.80 27.92 18.44
N THR A 185 12.36 27.79 17.25
CA THR A 185 13.44 26.82 16.93
C THR A 185 14.80 27.47 16.68
N CYS A 186 14.85 28.80 16.64
CA CYS A 186 16.09 29.60 16.44
C CYS A 186 16.83 29.88 17.72
#